data_2843035f5e453e517ff469d71cb2d075
#
_entry.id   2843035f5e453e517ff469d71cb2d075
#
_cell.length_a   1.000
_cell.length_b   1.000
_cell.length_c   1.000
_cell.angle_alpha   90.00
_cell.angle_beta   90.00
_cell.angle_gamma   90.00
#
_symmetry.space_group_name_H-M   'P 1'
#
loop_
_entity.id
_entity.type
_entity.pdbx_description
1 polymer ?
#
loop_
_entity_poly.entity_id
_entity_poly.type
_entity_poly.pdbx_seq_one_letter_code
_entity_poly.pdbx_strand_id
1 'polypeptide(L)'
;MSIRVLLVDDQALLRGTFRILLEATSGIEVVGEASDGSEAVDHVRSRPTDVVVMDIRMPGLDGIEATRIITGDKALAGVKVLILTTFETDEHVAGALQAGASGFIGKGINPQELIDAIRTIAAGDALLSPTATRSLIQRFIARRRPARQAAPTLESLTAREREVVTLAAMGLSNDEIADHLGISVLTAKTHVNRAMVKLGARDRAHLVIAAYEGGLVHPSP
;
A
#
# COMPACT_ATOMS: atom_id res chain seq x y z
N MET A 1 -14.85 -13.36 8.30
CA MET A 1 -13.42 -13.72 8.22
C MET A 1 -12.64 -12.64 8.92
N SER A 2 -11.67 -12.99 9.77
CA SER A 2 -10.79 -12.03 10.43
C SER A 2 -9.60 -11.72 9.54
N ILE A 3 -9.12 -10.46 9.58
CA ILE A 3 -7.90 -10.01 8.90
C ILE A 3 -6.71 -10.46 9.75
N ARG A 4 -5.83 -11.29 9.20
CA ARG A 4 -4.64 -11.82 9.87
C ARG A 4 -3.49 -10.81 9.77
N VAL A 5 -3.06 -10.27 10.89
CA VAL A 5 -2.06 -9.20 10.97
C VAL A 5 -0.77 -9.72 11.61
N LEU A 6 0.37 -9.49 10.96
CA LEU A 6 1.70 -9.62 11.55
C LEU A 6 2.18 -8.23 11.97
N LEU A 7 2.63 -8.09 13.22
CA LEU A 7 3.25 -6.86 13.75
C LEU A 7 4.76 -6.98 13.70
N VAL A 8 5.43 -6.01 13.07
CA VAL A 8 6.88 -6.01 12.89
C VAL A 8 7.46 -4.67 13.33
N ASP A 9 8.20 -4.68 14.43
CA ASP A 9 8.81 -3.48 15.05
C ASP A 9 9.90 -3.94 16.01
N ASP A 10 11.04 -3.28 16.10
CA ASP A 10 12.10 -3.65 17.03
C ASP A 10 11.77 -3.27 18.49
N GLN A 11 10.82 -2.34 18.69
CA GLN A 11 10.39 -1.87 19.99
C GLN A 11 9.31 -2.78 20.60
N ALA A 12 9.68 -3.69 21.48
CA ALA A 12 8.78 -4.66 22.11
C ALA A 12 7.57 -4.02 22.82
N LEU A 13 7.75 -2.86 23.47
CA LEU A 13 6.66 -2.15 24.14
C LEU A 13 5.60 -1.67 23.15
N LEU A 14 6.04 -1.13 22.02
CA LEU A 14 5.16 -0.61 20.98
C LEU A 14 4.41 -1.75 20.29
N ARG A 15 5.11 -2.85 19.95
CA ARG A 15 4.46 -4.08 19.43
C ARG A 15 3.38 -4.59 20.37
N GLY A 16 3.69 -4.70 21.69
CA GLY A 16 2.72 -5.14 22.70
C GLY A 16 1.50 -4.22 22.79
N THR A 17 1.71 -2.91 22.67
CA THR A 17 0.60 -1.94 22.66
C THR A 17 -0.30 -2.12 21.46
N PHE A 18 0.25 -2.24 20.25
CA PHE A 18 -0.53 -2.49 19.04
C PHE A 18 -1.21 -3.85 19.06
N ARG A 19 -0.57 -4.87 19.64
CA ARG A 19 -1.19 -6.18 19.82
C ARG A 19 -2.46 -6.09 20.65
N ILE A 20 -2.39 -5.48 21.83
CA ILE A 20 -3.56 -5.32 22.71
C ILE A 20 -4.68 -4.57 21.99
N LEU A 21 -4.35 -3.49 21.28
CA LEU A 21 -5.31 -2.71 20.50
C LEU A 21 -6.02 -3.55 19.44
N LEU A 22 -5.24 -4.29 18.65
CA LEU A 22 -5.78 -5.05 17.52
C LEU A 22 -6.54 -6.30 17.96
N GLU A 23 -6.10 -6.98 19.01
CA GLU A 23 -6.80 -8.14 19.58
C GLU A 23 -8.14 -7.74 20.25
N ALA A 24 -8.25 -6.49 20.74
CA ALA A 24 -9.52 -5.94 21.23
C ALA A 24 -10.49 -5.55 20.10
N THR A 25 -10.03 -5.57 18.84
CA THR A 25 -10.80 -5.11 17.68
C THR A 25 -11.45 -6.29 16.95
N SER A 26 -12.78 -6.27 16.84
CA SER A 26 -13.49 -7.33 16.12
C SER A 26 -13.09 -7.38 14.63
N GLY A 27 -12.87 -8.60 14.11
CA GLY A 27 -12.53 -8.83 12.72
C GLY A 27 -11.04 -8.65 12.38
N ILE A 28 -10.17 -8.48 13.39
CA ILE A 28 -8.71 -8.48 13.26
C ILE A 28 -8.14 -9.56 14.18
N GLU A 29 -7.12 -10.27 13.73
CA GLU A 29 -6.40 -11.30 14.47
C GLU A 29 -4.89 -11.07 14.31
N VAL A 30 -4.16 -10.92 15.41
CA VAL A 30 -2.71 -10.83 15.40
C VAL A 30 -2.12 -12.25 15.34
N VAL A 31 -1.64 -12.65 14.17
CA VAL A 31 -1.12 -14.01 13.92
C VAL A 31 0.35 -14.17 14.29
N GLY A 32 1.04 -13.07 14.60
CA GLY A 32 2.42 -13.11 15.07
C GLY A 32 3.02 -11.73 15.31
N GLU A 33 4.24 -11.77 15.83
CA GLU A 33 5.11 -10.63 16.03
C GLU A 33 6.49 -10.96 15.47
N ALA A 34 7.20 -9.94 14.99
CA ALA A 34 8.60 -10.02 14.58
C ALA A 34 9.36 -8.77 15.06
N SER A 35 10.64 -8.91 15.34
CA SER A 35 11.51 -7.83 15.82
C SER A 35 12.40 -7.26 14.73
N ASP A 36 12.46 -7.92 13.58
CA ASP A 36 13.22 -7.48 12.40
C ASP A 36 12.60 -8.00 11.09
N GLY A 37 13.18 -7.56 9.98
CA GLY A 37 12.70 -7.93 8.66
C GLY A 37 12.89 -9.40 8.30
N SER A 38 13.92 -10.07 8.83
CA SER A 38 14.17 -11.49 8.56
C SER A 38 13.12 -12.37 9.21
N GLU A 39 12.81 -12.12 10.48
CA GLU A 39 11.73 -12.80 11.20
C GLU A 39 10.37 -12.57 10.51
N ALA A 40 10.14 -11.34 10.00
CA ALA A 40 8.92 -11.03 9.26
C ALA A 40 8.78 -11.85 7.98
N VAL A 41 9.85 -11.94 7.16
CA VAL A 41 9.85 -12.75 5.93
C VAL A 41 9.63 -14.22 6.23
N ASP A 42 10.29 -14.78 7.23
CA ASP A 42 10.15 -16.18 7.62
C ASP A 42 8.73 -16.48 8.13
N HIS A 43 8.14 -15.55 8.87
CA HIS A 43 6.77 -15.67 9.36
C HIS A 43 5.76 -15.74 8.20
N VAL A 44 5.80 -14.79 7.25
CA VAL A 44 4.83 -14.75 6.14
C VAL A 44 4.98 -15.93 5.17
N ARG A 45 6.17 -16.54 5.09
CA ARG A 45 6.40 -17.77 4.31
C ARG A 45 5.84 -19.01 4.98
N SER A 46 5.79 -19.03 6.31
CA SER A 46 5.38 -20.20 7.09
C SER A 46 3.94 -20.15 7.54
N ARG A 47 3.33 -18.98 7.62
CA ARG A 47 1.99 -18.77 8.18
C ARG A 47 1.14 -17.84 7.31
N PRO A 48 -0.15 -18.15 7.13
CA PRO A 48 -1.07 -17.30 6.41
C PRO A 48 -1.20 -15.92 7.07
N THR A 49 -0.87 -14.86 6.32
CA THR A 49 -0.90 -13.47 6.75
C THR A 49 -1.57 -12.64 5.66
N ASP A 50 -2.47 -11.72 6.04
CA ASP A 50 -3.15 -10.84 5.10
C ASP A 50 -2.49 -9.45 5.05
N VAL A 51 -2.12 -8.91 6.22
CA VAL A 51 -1.49 -7.59 6.36
C VAL A 51 -0.26 -7.69 7.27
N VAL A 52 0.84 -7.13 6.84
CA VAL A 52 2.05 -6.90 7.66
C VAL A 52 2.09 -5.43 8.03
N VAL A 53 2.04 -5.10 9.30
CA VAL A 53 2.31 -3.75 9.84
C VAL A 53 3.80 -3.70 10.15
N MET A 54 4.56 -2.92 9.36
CA MET A 54 6.01 -2.97 9.27
C MET A 54 6.66 -1.65 9.65
N ASP A 55 7.50 -1.63 10.66
CA ASP A 55 8.42 -0.50 10.85
C ASP A 55 9.54 -0.51 9.80
N ILE A 56 10.08 0.65 9.49
CA ILE A 56 11.20 0.80 8.56
C ILE A 56 12.52 0.51 9.26
N ARG A 57 12.74 1.13 10.42
CA ARG A 57 14.04 1.12 11.10
C ARG A 57 14.13 -0.01 12.12
N MET A 58 14.74 -1.10 11.71
CA MET A 58 14.99 -2.26 12.54
C MET A 58 16.43 -2.74 12.34
N PRO A 59 17.03 -3.42 13.34
CA PRO A 59 18.35 -4.02 13.18
C PRO A 59 18.32 -5.15 12.14
N GLY A 60 19.46 -5.40 11.50
CA GLY A 60 19.59 -6.46 10.50
C GLY A 60 18.90 -6.10 9.18
N LEU A 61 17.87 -6.83 8.81
CA LEU A 61 17.08 -6.55 7.60
C LEU A 61 16.05 -5.47 7.91
N ASP A 62 16.17 -4.30 7.26
CA ASP A 62 15.23 -3.20 7.44
C ASP A 62 13.86 -3.47 6.80
N GLY A 63 12.85 -2.67 7.18
CA GLY A 63 11.48 -2.87 6.73
C GLY A 63 11.26 -2.61 5.24
N ILE A 64 12.06 -1.76 4.59
CA ILE A 64 11.97 -1.50 3.15
C ILE A 64 12.47 -2.72 2.37
N GLU A 65 13.60 -3.27 2.78
CA GLU A 65 14.14 -4.47 2.12
C GLU A 65 13.27 -5.71 2.39
N ALA A 66 12.78 -5.89 3.63
CA ALA A 66 11.80 -6.93 3.95
C ALA A 66 10.54 -6.79 3.09
N THR A 67 10.02 -5.57 2.93
CA THR A 67 8.89 -5.28 2.04
C THR A 67 9.19 -5.73 0.62
N ARG A 68 10.37 -5.40 0.08
CA ARG A 68 10.78 -5.79 -1.29
C ARG A 68 10.81 -7.31 -1.46
N ILE A 69 11.32 -8.04 -0.47
CA ILE A 69 11.37 -9.51 -0.49
C ILE A 69 9.95 -10.09 -0.47
N ILE A 70 9.10 -9.64 0.47
CA ILE A 70 7.72 -10.13 0.61
C ILE A 70 6.92 -9.86 -0.66
N THR A 71 7.03 -8.65 -1.20
CA THR A 71 6.23 -8.22 -2.35
C THR A 71 6.76 -8.79 -3.67
N GLY A 72 8.04 -9.12 -3.75
CA GLY A 72 8.67 -9.76 -4.91
C GLY A 72 8.39 -11.26 -5.01
N ASP A 73 7.98 -11.90 -3.92
CA ASP A 73 7.71 -13.33 -3.88
C ASP A 73 6.28 -13.62 -4.39
N LYS A 74 6.19 -14.33 -5.53
CA LYS A 74 4.90 -14.68 -6.14
C LYS A 74 4.02 -15.55 -5.24
N ALA A 75 4.62 -16.35 -4.36
CA ALA A 75 3.87 -17.17 -3.41
C ALA A 75 3.17 -16.32 -2.34
N LEU A 76 3.65 -15.08 -2.12
CA LEU A 76 3.13 -14.11 -1.15
C LEU A 76 2.30 -12.98 -1.80
N ALA A 77 1.86 -13.14 -3.03
CA ALA A 77 1.15 -12.09 -3.79
C ALA A 77 -0.11 -11.54 -3.11
N GLY A 78 -0.71 -12.30 -2.17
CA GLY A 78 -1.86 -11.87 -1.37
C GLY A 78 -1.51 -11.03 -0.15
N VAL A 79 -0.25 -11.06 0.31
CA VAL A 79 0.20 -10.33 1.50
C VAL A 79 0.33 -8.84 1.18
N LYS A 80 -0.26 -8.00 2.00
CA LYS A 80 -0.17 -6.53 1.91
C LYS A 80 0.75 -6.00 2.98
N VAL A 81 1.53 -4.97 2.66
CA VAL A 81 2.45 -4.35 3.62
C VAL A 81 2.02 -2.91 3.88
N LEU A 82 1.69 -2.62 5.15
CA LEU A 82 1.44 -1.29 5.69
C LEU A 82 2.69 -0.84 6.44
N ILE A 83 3.35 0.18 5.94
CA ILE A 83 4.47 0.80 6.66
C ILE A 83 3.93 1.67 7.79
N LEU A 84 4.45 1.46 8.99
CA LEU A 84 4.15 2.24 10.19
C LEU A 84 5.46 2.72 10.81
N THR A 85 5.81 4.01 10.69
CA THR A 85 7.11 4.54 11.11
C THR A 85 7.02 5.89 11.79
N THR A 86 8.02 6.23 12.61
CA THR A 86 8.17 7.58 13.19
C THR A 86 8.80 8.58 12.23
N PHE A 87 9.40 8.13 11.13
CA PHE A 87 10.18 8.96 10.20
C PHE A 87 9.50 9.03 8.83
N GLU A 88 8.68 10.05 8.64
CA GLU A 88 8.04 10.34 7.35
C GLU A 88 8.93 11.23 6.46
N THR A 89 10.18 10.79 6.19
CA THR A 89 10.97 11.48 5.18
C THR A 89 10.54 11.06 3.79
N ASP A 90 10.60 11.99 2.82
CA ASP A 90 10.27 11.72 1.42
C ASP A 90 11.04 10.51 0.86
N GLU A 91 12.26 10.25 1.37
CA GLU A 91 13.08 9.11 0.98
C GLU A 91 12.50 7.77 1.45
N HIS A 92 12.06 7.70 2.69
CA HIS A 92 11.48 6.48 3.26
C HIS A 92 10.13 6.16 2.60
N VAL A 93 9.27 7.18 2.43
CA VAL A 93 7.98 7.01 1.75
C VAL A 93 8.18 6.44 0.34
N ALA A 94 9.05 7.08 -0.45
CA ALA A 94 9.27 6.63 -1.82
C ALA A 94 9.98 5.27 -1.89
N GLY A 95 10.94 5.00 -0.99
CA GLY A 95 11.60 3.70 -0.90
C GLY A 95 10.63 2.57 -0.58
N ALA A 96 9.73 2.78 0.38
CA ALA A 96 8.70 1.82 0.77
C ALA A 96 7.73 1.52 -0.37
N LEU A 97 7.23 2.55 -1.05
CA LEU A 97 6.32 2.39 -2.19
C LEU A 97 6.98 1.69 -3.37
N GLN A 98 8.25 2.00 -3.66
CA GLN A 98 9.02 1.29 -4.68
C GLN A 98 9.31 -0.17 -4.32
N ALA A 99 9.45 -0.46 -3.02
CA ALA A 99 9.55 -1.82 -2.52
C ALA A 99 8.23 -2.58 -2.60
N GLY A 100 7.12 -1.90 -2.88
CA GLY A 100 5.81 -2.50 -3.07
C GLY A 100 4.90 -2.40 -1.85
N ALA A 101 5.15 -1.49 -0.92
CA ALA A 101 4.24 -1.23 0.19
C ALA A 101 2.85 -0.80 -0.32
N SER A 102 1.80 -1.34 0.29
CA SER A 102 0.40 -1.05 -0.04
C SER A 102 -0.11 0.20 0.68
N GLY A 103 0.59 0.65 1.72
CA GLY A 103 0.29 1.87 2.46
C GLY A 103 1.44 2.36 3.31
N PHE A 104 1.32 3.63 3.73
CA PHE A 104 2.32 4.30 4.55
C PHE A 104 1.62 5.25 5.53
N ILE A 105 1.89 5.09 6.82
CA ILE A 105 1.36 5.93 7.89
C ILE A 105 2.44 6.19 8.96
N GLY A 106 2.31 7.30 9.67
CA GLY A 106 3.17 7.64 10.81
C GLY A 106 2.74 6.97 12.10
N LYS A 107 3.68 6.65 13.00
CA LYS A 107 3.39 6.09 14.34
C LYS A 107 2.63 7.05 15.27
N GLY A 108 2.47 8.32 14.86
CA GLY A 108 1.73 9.33 15.62
C GLY A 108 0.21 9.34 15.40
N ILE A 109 -0.33 8.40 14.61
CA ILE A 109 -1.76 8.28 14.35
C ILE A 109 -2.52 7.81 15.60
N ASN A 110 -3.82 8.09 15.63
CA ASN A 110 -4.67 7.55 16.69
C ASN A 110 -5.00 6.06 16.45
N PRO A 111 -5.40 5.32 17.51
CA PRO A 111 -5.70 3.90 17.40
C PRO A 111 -6.73 3.53 16.34
N GLN A 112 -7.77 4.36 16.16
CA GLN A 112 -8.82 4.10 15.17
C GLN A 112 -8.29 4.22 13.74
N GLU A 113 -7.43 5.19 13.47
CA GLU A 113 -6.78 5.36 12.17
C GLU A 113 -5.94 4.15 11.76
N LEU A 114 -5.22 3.52 12.71
CA LEU A 114 -4.48 2.29 12.44
C LEU A 114 -5.41 1.13 12.06
N ILE A 115 -6.52 0.97 12.81
CA ILE A 115 -7.52 -0.07 12.54
C ILE A 115 -8.14 0.13 11.14
N ASP A 116 -8.52 1.36 10.81
CA ASP A 116 -9.13 1.69 9.53
C ASP A 116 -8.12 1.53 8.37
N ALA A 117 -6.85 1.87 8.60
CA ALA A 117 -5.77 1.63 7.65
C ALA A 117 -5.60 0.14 7.33
N ILE A 118 -5.56 -0.72 8.35
CA ILE A 118 -5.46 -2.17 8.18
C ILE A 118 -6.65 -2.72 7.38
N ARG A 119 -7.88 -2.27 7.69
CA ARG A 119 -9.09 -2.69 6.97
C ARG A 119 -9.08 -2.24 5.52
N THR A 120 -8.68 -0.99 5.27
CA THR A 120 -8.57 -0.41 3.93
C THR A 120 -7.60 -1.22 3.06
N ILE A 121 -6.41 -1.49 3.60
CA ILE A 121 -5.37 -2.24 2.87
C ILE A 121 -5.77 -3.71 2.66
N ALA A 122 -6.38 -4.35 3.64
CA ALA A 122 -6.89 -5.71 3.50
C ALA A 122 -7.99 -5.82 2.43
N ALA A 123 -8.79 -4.76 2.25
CA ALA A 123 -9.79 -4.67 1.19
C ALA A 123 -9.20 -4.44 -0.22
N GLY A 124 -7.88 -4.22 -0.31
CA GLY A 124 -7.16 -3.97 -1.57
C GLY A 124 -7.11 -2.50 -1.98
N ASP A 125 -7.59 -1.60 -1.13
CA ASP A 125 -7.44 -0.16 -1.33
C ASP A 125 -6.07 0.28 -0.79
N ALA A 126 -5.35 1.17 -1.50
CA ALA A 126 -4.09 1.71 -0.98
C ALA A 126 -4.37 2.90 -0.06
N LEU A 127 -3.68 2.93 1.07
CA LEU A 127 -3.71 4.08 1.97
C LEU A 127 -2.42 4.89 1.78
N LEU A 128 -2.52 5.96 1.04
CA LEU A 128 -1.46 6.95 0.93
C LEU A 128 -1.93 8.22 1.62
N SER A 129 -1.19 8.67 2.64
CA SER A 129 -1.41 10.01 3.16
C SER A 129 -1.21 11.06 2.05
N PRO A 130 -1.80 12.25 2.12
CA PRO A 130 -1.56 13.32 1.15
C PRO A 130 -0.07 13.65 0.99
N THR A 131 0.71 13.49 2.05
CA THR A 131 2.17 13.66 2.04
C THR A 131 2.84 12.54 1.25
N ALA A 132 2.48 11.28 1.49
CA ALA A 132 3.01 10.14 0.75
C ALA A 132 2.68 10.21 -0.74
N THR A 133 1.47 10.64 -1.09
CA THR A 133 1.06 10.88 -2.48
C THR A 133 1.90 11.98 -3.13
N ARG A 134 2.12 13.11 -2.44
CA ARG A 134 2.96 14.20 -2.95
C ARG A 134 4.42 13.77 -3.16
N SER A 135 5.00 13.05 -2.21
CA SER A 135 6.37 12.51 -2.32
C SER A 135 6.51 11.54 -3.49
N LEU A 136 5.51 10.67 -3.70
CA LEU A 136 5.45 9.78 -4.85
C LEU A 136 5.49 10.58 -6.16
N ILE A 137 4.63 11.60 -6.29
CA ILE A 137 4.50 12.45 -7.47
C ILE A 137 5.81 13.23 -7.74
N GLN A 138 6.39 13.87 -6.72
CA GLN A 138 7.62 14.66 -6.90
C GLN A 138 8.81 13.82 -7.38
N ARG A 139 8.96 12.59 -6.88
CA ARG A 139 10.04 11.69 -7.33
C ARG A 139 9.79 11.10 -8.71
N PHE A 140 8.54 10.91 -9.09
CA PHE A 140 8.20 10.55 -10.46
C PHE A 140 8.60 11.66 -11.47
N ILE A 141 8.38 12.93 -11.08
CA ILE A 141 8.82 14.09 -11.89
C ILE A 141 10.34 14.13 -12.01
N ALA A 142 11.08 13.88 -10.91
CA ALA A 142 12.54 13.93 -10.88
C ALA A 142 13.21 12.78 -11.66
N ARG A 143 12.54 11.65 -11.85
CA ARG A 143 13.04 10.47 -12.56
C ARG A 143 12.64 10.42 -14.04
N ARG A 144 12.82 11.49 -14.80
CA ARG A 144 12.85 11.41 -16.26
C ARG A 144 14.12 10.68 -16.72
N ARG A 145 14.14 9.36 -16.55
CA ARG A 145 15.06 8.46 -17.25
C ARG A 145 14.25 7.53 -18.15
N PRO A 146 14.63 7.39 -19.42
CA PRO A 146 13.97 6.43 -20.31
C PRO A 146 14.42 5.01 -19.92
N ALA A 147 13.67 4.36 -19.06
CA ALA A 147 13.83 2.92 -18.83
C ALA A 147 12.83 2.19 -19.72
N ARG A 148 13.37 1.57 -20.76
CA ARG A 148 12.72 0.57 -21.59
C ARG A 148 12.40 -0.66 -20.75
N GLN A 149 11.28 -0.64 -20.06
CA GLN A 149 10.52 -1.84 -19.75
C GLN A 149 9.11 -1.58 -20.28
N ALA A 150 8.51 -2.58 -20.90
CA ALA A 150 7.22 -2.47 -21.53
C ALA A 150 6.23 -1.86 -20.52
N ALA A 151 5.88 -0.59 -20.73
CA ALA A 151 4.87 0.07 -19.91
C ALA A 151 3.58 -0.76 -19.99
N PRO A 152 2.85 -0.96 -18.87
CA PRO A 152 1.54 -1.59 -18.92
C PRO A 152 0.71 -0.84 -19.96
N THR A 153 0.18 -1.56 -20.94
CA THR A 153 -0.50 -0.91 -22.06
C THR A 153 -1.82 -0.33 -21.57
N LEU A 154 -1.83 0.98 -21.32
CA LEU A 154 -3.05 1.75 -20.99
C LEU A 154 -4.15 1.56 -22.05
N GLU A 155 -3.79 1.05 -23.22
CA GLU A 155 -4.70 0.66 -24.31
C GLU A 155 -5.68 -0.44 -23.91
N SER A 156 -5.34 -1.28 -22.92
CA SER A 156 -6.22 -2.32 -22.40
C SER A 156 -7.40 -1.78 -21.57
N LEU A 157 -7.32 -0.53 -21.13
CA LEU A 157 -8.35 0.12 -20.32
C LEU A 157 -9.51 0.60 -21.21
N THR A 158 -10.74 0.32 -20.77
CA THR A 158 -11.93 0.98 -21.33
C THR A 158 -11.93 2.48 -21.00
N ALA A 159 -12.71 3.29 -21.70
CA ALA A 159 -12.85 4.72 -21.41
C ALA A 159 -13.20 4.98 -19.93
N ARG A 160 -14.13 4.18 -19.36
CA ARG A 160 -14.56 4.30 -17.97
C ARG A 160 -13.49 3.91 -16.97
N GLU A 161 -12.74 2.86 -17.23
CA GLU A 161 -11.59 2.46 -16.41
C GLU A 161 -10.50 3.52 -16.45
N ARG A 162 -10.25 4.13 -17.60
CA ARG A 162 -9.29 5.21 -17.77
C ARG A 162 -9.67 6.45 -16.95
N GLU A 163 -10.95 6.87 -16.97
CA GLU A 163 -11.47 7.96 -16.14
C GLU A 163 -11.25 7.68 -14.66
N VAL A 164 -11.63 6.48 -14.20
CA VAL A 164 -11.47 6.06 -12.81
C VAL A 164 -10.00 6.02 -12.39
N VAL A 165 -9.10 5.50 -13.24
CA VAL A 165 -7.66 5.48 -12.98
C VAL A 165 -7.08 6.89 -12.88
N THR A 166 -7.53 7.81 -13.73
CA THR A 166 -7.13 9.22 -13.70
C THR A 166 -7.52 9.86 -12.36
N LEU A 167 -8.75 9.71 -11.92
CA LEU A 167 -9.23 10.25 -10.66
C LEU A 167 -8.51 9.60 -9.45
N ALA A 168 -8.28 8.29 -9.49
CA ALA A 168 -7.50 7.58 -8.49
C ALA A 168 -6.06 8.12 -8.41
N ALA A 169 -5.44 8.41 -9.55
CA ALA A 169 -4.10 8.98 -9.61
C ALA A 169 -4.03 10.45 -9.13
N MET A 170 -5.16 11.16 -9.17
CA MET A 170 -5.31 12.49 -8.54
C MET A 170 -5.53 12.42 -7.02
N GLY A 171 -5.61 11.21 -6.45
CA GLY A 171 -5.73 10.99 -5.00
C GLY A 171 -7.16 10.83 -4.48
N LEU A 172 -8.19 10.80 -5.36
CA LEU A 172 -9.59 10.67 -4.93
C LEU A 172 -9.85 9.25 -4.37
N SER A 173 -10.60 9.15 -3.27
CA SER A 173 -11.13 7.89 -2.74
C SER A 173 -12.20 7.28 -3.67
N ASN A 174 -12.64 6.05 -3.39
CA ASN A 174 -13.72 5.44 -4.18
C ASN A 174 -15.06 6.17 -4.03
N ASP A 175 -15.32 6.77 -2.87
CA ASP A 175 -16.51 7.59 -2.61
C ASP A 175 -16.47 8.88 -3.45
N GLU A 176 -15.35 9.60 -3.43
CA GLU A 176 -15.16 10.82 -4.23
C GLU A 176 -15.20 10.54 -5.74
N ILE A 177 -14.63 9.39 -6.19
CA ILE A 177 -14.73 8.94 -7.58
C ILE A 177 -16.19 8.64 -7.95
N ALA A 178 -16.93 8.00 -7.06
CA ALA A 178 -18.34 7.69 -7.26
C ALA A 178 -19.17 8.97 -7.40
N ASP A 179 -18.97 9.94 -6.52
CA ASP A 179 -19.63 11.25 -6.57
C ASP A 179 -19.28 12.01 -7.85
N HIS A 180 -17.99 12.06 -8.20
CA HIS A 180 -17.50 12.77 -9.39
C HIS A 180 -18.08 12.19 -10.70
N LEU A 181 -18.26 10.87 -10.76
CA LEU A 181 -18.71 10.17 -11.95
C LEU A 181 -20.22 9.86 -11.96
N GLY A 182 -20.95 10.21 -10.90
CA GLY A 182 -22.40 9.94 -10.77
C GLY A 182 -22.73 8.44 -10.75
N ILE A 183 -21.91 7.61 -10.08
CA ILE A 183 -22.08 6.15 -9.97
C ILE A 183 -22.10 5.70 -8.52
N SER A 184 -22.45 4.44 -8.26
CA SER A 184 -22.33 3.91 -6.90
C SER A 184 -20.86 3.65 -6.51
N VAL A 185 -20.55 3.74 -5.22
CA VAL A 185 -19.21 3.41 -4.66
C VAL A 185 -18.78 1.99 -5.05
N LEU A 186 -19.72 1.04 -5.03
CA LEU A 186 -19.47 -0.34 -5.47
C LEU A 186 -19.07 -0.41 -6.95
N THR A 187 -19.69 0.42 -7.80
CA THR A 187 -19.35 0.51 -9.22
C THR A 187 -17.97 1.12 -9.41
N ALA A 188 -17.64 2.20 -8.70
CA ALA A 188 -16.31 2.81 -8.72
C ALA A 188 -15.23 1.79 -8.31
N LYS A 189 -15.42 1.10 -7.19
CA LYS A 189 -14.53 0.03 -6.72
C LYS A 189 -14.36 -1.08 -7.74
N THR A 190 -15.42 -1.48 -8.43
CA THR A 190 -15.37 -2.51 -9.49
C THR A 190 -14.51 -2.06 -10.66
N HIS A 191 -14.62 -0.79 -11.08
CA HIS A 191 -13.78 -0.26 -12.17
C HIS A 191 -12.32 -0.13 -11.76
N VAL A 192 -12.03 0.33 -10.55
CA VAL A 192 -10.66 0.35 -9.98
C VAL A 192 -10.05 -1.05 -10.01
N ASN A 193 -10.77 -2.05 -9.49
CA ASN A 193 -10.27 -3.43 -9.43
C ASN A 193 -10.03 -4.03 -10.83
N ARG A 194 -10.92 -3.78 -11.79
CA ARG A 194 -10.73 -4.23 -13.17
C ARG A 194 -9.52 -3.57 -13.83
N ALA A 195 -9.31 -2.28 -13.58
CA ALA A 195 -8.15 -1.57 -14.08
C ALA A 195 -6.85 -2.11 -13.45
N MET A 196 -6.85 -2.40 -12.13
CA MET A 196 -5.71 -3.02 -11.46
C MET A 196 -5.34 -4.37 -12.10
N VAL A 197 -6.33 -5.23 -12.34
CA VAL A 197 -6.09 -6.54 -13.01
C VAL A 197 -5.49 -6.34 -14.40
N LYS A 198 -6.03 -5.44 -15.21
CA LYS A 198 -5.56 -5.18 -16.58
C LYS A 198 -4.15 -4.61 -16.64
N LEU A 199 -3.79 -3.76 -15.67
CA LEU A 199 -2.48 -3.13 -15.59
C LEU A 199 -1.47 -3.96 -14.77
N GLY A 200 -1.88 -5.13 -14.24
CA GLY A 200 -1.03 -5.93 -13.36
C GLY A 200 -0.68 -5.23 -12.05
N ALA A 201 -1.46 -4.23 -11.65
CA ALA A 201 -1.29 -3.53 -10.40
C ALA A 201 -1.84 -4.38 -9.24
N ARG A 202 -0.99 -4.63 -8.24
CA ARG A 202 -1.34 -5.47 -7.08
C ARG A 202 -2.22 -4.76 -6.06
N ASP A 203 -2.22 -3.43 -6.09
CA ASP A 203 -3.00 -2.53 -5.23
C ASP A 203 -3.14 -1.15 -5.88
N ARG A 204 -3.87 -0.26 -5.20
CA ARG A 204 -4.14 1.09 -5.69
C ARG A 204 -2.87 1.94 -5.85
N ALA A 205 -1.85 1.77 -4.98
CA ALA A 205 -0.60 2.52 -5.11
C ALA A 205 0.11 2.17 -6.42
N HIS A 206 0.15 0.88 -6.78
CA HIS A 206 0.70 0.41 -8.06
C HIS A 206 -0.14 0.87 -9.25
N LEU A 207 -1.47 0.98 -9.10
CA LEU A 207 -2.35 1.55 -10.12
C LEU A 207 -2.00 3.01 -10.40
N VAL A 208 -1.79 3.81 -9.35
CA VAL A 208 -1.37 5.22 -9.45
C VAL A 208 0.00 5.31 -10.16
N ILE A 209 0.97 4.49 -9.75
CA ILE A 209 2.27 4.41 -10.40
C ILE A 209 2.11 4.12 -11.90
N ALA A 210 1.34 3.10 -12.26
CA ALA A 210 1.11 2.72 -13.66
C ALA A 210 0.44 3.85 -14.48
N ALA A 211 -0.46 4.64 -13.87
CA ALA A 211 -1.08 5.79 -14.51
C ALA A 211 -0.08 6.89 -14.87
N TYR A 212 0.85 7.20 -13.97
CA TYR A 212 1.92 8.18 -14.21
C TYR A 212 2.96 7.65 -15.21
N GLU A 213 3.40 6.39 -15.08
CA GLU A 213 4.35 5.75 -16.02
C GLU A 213 3.81 5.67 -17.44
N GLY A 214 2.53 5.38 -17.58
CA GLY A 214 1.84 5.32 -18.85
C GLY A 214 1.47 6.69 -19.43
N GLY A 215 1.73 7.81 -18.70
CA GLY A 215 1.41 9.14 -19.15
C GLY A 215 -0.07 9.49 -19.15
N LEU A 216 -0.89 8.76 -18.39
CA LEU A 216 -2.32 9.06 -18.25
C LEU A 216 -2.57 10.33 -17.42
N VAL A 217 -1.68 10.59 -16.47
CA VAL A 217 -1.71 11.77 -15.61
C VAL A 217 -0.34 12.41 -15.64
N HIS A 218 -0.30 13.72 -15.71
CA HIS A 218 0.92 14.51 -15.61
C HIS A 218 0.86 15.32 -14.32
N PRO A 219 1.99 15.42 -13.58
CA PRO A 219 2.06 16.30 -12.42
C PRO A 219 1.80 17.75 -12.85
N SER A 220 0.92 18.43 -12.13
CA SER A 220 0.78 19.88 -12.31
C SER A 220 2.08 20.60 -11.87
N PRO A 221 2.51 21.64 -12.60
CA PRO A 221 3.71 22.40 -12.27
C PRO A 221 3.62 23.08 -10.90
#